data_22a4a7011b15f1f3011a68e185d155ba
#
_entry.id   22a4a7011b15f1f3011a68e185d155ba
#
_cell.length_a   1.000
_cell.length_b   1.000
_cell.length_c   1.000
_cell.angle_alpha   90.00
_cell.angle_beta   90.00
_cell.angle_gamma   90.00
#
_symmetry.space_group_name_H-M   'P 1'
#
loop_
_entity.id
_entity.type
_entity.pdbx_description
1 polymer ?
#
loop_
_entity_poly.entity_id
_entity_poly.type
_entity_poly.pdbx_seq_one_letter_code
_entity_poly.pdbx_strand_id
1 'polypeptide(L)'
;MDAVHLRNLTAAYGGQQVLGPISLDIRPGEHIALVGRSGAGKSTLLNLLYEQVRDRAALVPQEQGLVQSLSVFHNVYMGRLSANPRWYNILNLVWPRRRELEEISPLLERLGIVDKLRKPVEALSGGQKQRTAVARALYQKAAILLADEPVSALDGPLAHVVMGLISEAYATSVIALHDIDLALRYCDRIVGIRDGQIALDDATRRLSPADILPLY
;
A
#
# COMPACT_ATOMS: atom_id res chain seq x y z
N MET A 1 -18.27 -4.16 -2.21
CA MET A 1 -17.14 -4.77 -2.96
C MET A 1 -17.32 -6.28 -2.88
N ASP A 2 -17.13 -7.02 -3.97
CA ASP A 2 -17.18 -8.47 -3.92
C ASP A 2 -15.87 -9.02 -3.37
N ALA A 3 -15.91 -10.22 -2.76
CA ALA A 3 -14.71 -10.93 -2.30
C ALA A 3 -13.73 -11.15 -3.46
N VAL A 4 -12.43 -11.13 -3.18
CA VAL A 4 -11.39 -11.46 -4.15
C VAL A 4 -10.91 -12.87 -3.87
N HIS A 5 -10.98 -13.73 -4.88
CA HIS A 5 -10.61 -15.14 -4.76
C HIS A 5 -9.39 -15.42 -5.62
N LEU A 6 -8.25 -15.66 -4.97
CA LEU A 6 -7.07 -16.20 -5.63
C LEU A 6 -7.13 -17.73 -5.59
N ARG A 7 -6.89 -18.40 -6.72
CA ARG A 7 -6.90 -19.86 -6.79
C ARG A 7 -5.65 -20.37 -7.50
N ASN A 8 -4.90 -21.23 -6.81
CA ASN A 8 -3.71 -21.90 -7.34
C ASN A 8 -2.72 -21.00 -8.05
N LEU A 9 -2.52 -19.77 -7.52
CA LEU A 9 -1.57 -18.81 -8.08
C LEU A 9 -0.15 -19.31 -7.93
N THR A 10 0.59 -19.27 -9.04
CA THR A 10 2.02 -19.56 -9.08
C THR A 10 2.77 -18.41 -9.74
N ALA A 11 3.99 -18.16 -9.32
CA ALA A 11 4.90 -17.26 -10.00
C ALA A 11 6.31 -17.83 -10.07
N ALA A 12 6.96 -17.65 -11.22
CA ALA A 12 8.34 -18.02 -11.43
C ALA A 12 9.09 -16.90 -12.13
N TYR A 13 10.32 -16.64 -11.73
CA TYR A 13 11.23 -15.68 -12.35
C TYR A 13 12.54 -16.38 -12.70
N GLY A 14 13.02 -16.22 -13.95
CA GLY A 14 14.24 -16.86 -14.41
C GLY A 14 14.25 -18.40 -14.30
N GLY A 15 13.07 -19.03 -14.39
CA GLY A 15 12.93 -20.48 -14.24
C GLY A 15 12.86 -20.98 -12.78
N GLN A 16 13.03 -20.11 -11.79
CA GLN A 16 12.88 -20.45 -10.39
C GLN A 16 11.49 -20.09 -9.89
N GLN A 17 10.79 -21.03 -9.26
CA GLN A 17 9.49 -20.79 -8.64
C GLN A 17 9.68 -19.91 -7.38
N VAL A 18 8.95 -18.78 -7.34
CA VAL A 18 8.96 -17.83 -6.21
C VAL A 18 7.70 -17.96 -5.38
N LEU A 19 6.58 -18.29 -6.01
CA LEU A 19 5.31 -18.52 -5.35
C LEU A 19 4.60 -19.75 -5.88
N GLY A 20 3.90 -20.42 -5.02
CA GLY A 20 2.80 -21.25 -5.36
C GLY A 20 2.87 -22.74 -5.13
N PRO A 21 1.76 -23.40 -5.39
CA PRO A 21 0.43 -22.80 -5.64
C PRO A 21 -0.16 -22.16 -4.38
N ILE A 22 -0.61 -20.91 -4.48
CA ILE A 22 -1.27 -20.18 -3.39
C ILE A 22 -2.75 -19.97 -3.71
N SER A 23 -3.61 -20.25 -2.73
CA SER A 23 -5.03 -19.88 -2.76
C SER A 23 -5.32 -18.99 -1.56
N LEU A 24 -5.94 -17.82 -1.79
CA LEU A 24 -6.25 -16.83 -0.76
C LEU A 24 -7.59 -16.15 -1.07
N ASP A 25 -8.45 -16.09 -0.09
CA ASP A 25 -9.71 -15.34 -0.15
C ASP A 25 -9.58 -14.05 0.66
N ILE A 26 -9.89 -12.91 0.04
CA ILE A 26 -9.92 -11.59 0.69
C ILE A 26 -11.39 -11.18 0.79
N ARG A 27 -11.86 -10.98 2.00
CA ARG A 27 -13.23 -10.59 2.27
C ARG A 27 -13.39 -9.06 2.26
N PRO A 28 -14.53 -8.53 1.83
CA PRO A 28 -14.83 -7.11 2.01
C PRO A 28 -14.81 -6.74 3.50
N GLY A 29 -14.23 -5.60 3.80
CA GLY A 29 -14.10 -5.12 5.19
C GLY A 29 -12.98 -5.78 5.98
N GLU A 30 -12.01 -6.46 5.34
CA GLU A 30 -10.91 -7.16 5.99
C GLU A 30 -9.58 -6.46 5.71
N HIS A 31 -8.80 -6.22 6.77
CA HIS A 31 -7.41 -5.78 6.69
C HIS A 31 -6.48 -6.98 6.89
N ILE A 32 -5.69 -7.32 5.87
CA ILE A 32 -4.78 -8.47 5.89
C ILE A 32 -3.34 -7.97 5.95
N ALA A 33 -2.56 -8.47 6.92
CA ALA A 33 -1.11 -8.34 6.93
C ALA A 33 -0.46 -9.53 6.22
N LEU A 34 0.42 -9.26 5.25
CA LEU A 34 1.34 -10.24 4.70
C LEU A 34 2.66 -10.16 5.46
N VAL A 35 3.06 -11.25 6.11
CA VAL A 35 4.29 -11.31 6.91
C VAL A 35 5.22 -12.42 6.42
N GLY A 36 6.50 -12.34 6.75
CA GLY A 36 7.53 -13.31 6.37
C GLY A 36 8.83 -12.64 5.94
N ARG A 37 9.88 -13.43 5.79
CA ARG A 37 11.25 -12.99 5.44
C ARG A 37 11.28 -12.17 4.15
N SER A 38 12.32 -11.35 3.97
CA SER A 38 12.62 -10.75 2.68
C SER A 38 12.83 -11.86 1.63
N GLY A 39 12.24 -11.68 0.45
CA GLY A 39 12.28 -12.69 -0.61
C GLY A 39 11.28 -13.85 -0.47
N ALA A 40 10.45 -13.90 0.57
CA ALA A 40 9.46 -14.97 0.75
C ALA A 40 8.32 -14.97 -0.30
N GLY A 41 8.19 -13.91 -1.11
CA GLY A 41 7.18 -13.80 -2.17
C GLY A 41 6.05 -12.81 -1.89
N LYS A 42 6.11 -12.00 -0.79
CA LYS A 42 5.06 -11.03 -0.43
C LYS A 42 4.76 -10.04 -1.56
N SER A 43 5.79 -9.36 -2.09
CA SER A 43 5.67 -8.39 -3.19
C SER A 43 5.14 -9.06 -4.46
N THR A 44 5.56 -10.29 -4.74
CA THR A 44 5.06 -11.07 -5.88
C THR A 44 3.57 -11.37 -5.72
N LEU A 45 3.13 -11.78 -4.53
CA LEU A 45 1.70 -12.00 -4.25
C LEU A 45 0.89 -10.72 -4.39
N LEU A 46 1.39 -9.57 -3.86
CA LEU A 46 0.74 -8.26 -4.02
C LEU A 46 0.60 -7.86 -5.49
N ASN A 47 1.63 -8.08 -6.30
CA ASN A 47 1.60 -7.78 -7.73
C ASN A 47 0.59 -8.65 -8.48
N LEU A 48 0.55 -9.96 -8.23
CA LEU A 48 -0.44 -10.87 -8.82
C LEU A 48 -1.87 -10.51 -8.40
N LEU A 49 -2.04 -10.10 -7.15
CA LEU A 49 -3.32 -9.61 -6.64
C LEU A 49 -3.72 -8.30 -7.35
N TYR A 50 -2.76 -7.37 -7.50
CA TYR A 50 -3.00 -6.10 -8.19
C TYR A 50 -3.46 -6.31 -9.63
N GLU A 51 -2.86 -7.23 -10.38
CA GLU A 51 -3.28 -7.54 -11.75
C GLU A 51 -4.75 -7.97 -11.85
N GLN A 52 -5.29 -8.61 -10.80
CA GLN A 52 -6.69 -9.05 -10.79
C GLN A 52 -7.67 -7.94 -10.40
N VAL A 53 -7.22 -6.95 -9.61
CA VAL A 53 -8.10 -5.95 -9.02
C VAL A 53 -7.74 -4.50 -9.38
N ARG A 54 -6.83 -4.28 -10.32
CA ARG A 54 -6.23 -2.98 -10.66
C ARG A 54 -7.25 -1.86 -10.92
N ASP A 55 -8.40 -2.20 -11.50
CA ASP A 55 -9.44 -1.22 -11.84
C ASP A 55 -10.14 -0.63 -10.59
N ARG A 56 -10.00 -1.31 -9.44
CA ARG A 56 -10.62 -0.93 -8.16
C ARG A 56 -9.63 -0.85 -7.00
N ALA A 57 -8.33 -1.00 -7.27
CA ALA A 57 -7.27 -1.00 -6.28
C ALA A 57 -6.40 0.25 -6.35
N ALA A 58 -5.98 0.74 -5.18
CA ALA A 58 -4.82 1.60 -5.03
C ALA A 58 -3.60 0.74 -4.69
N LEU A 59 -2.43 1.12 -5.23
CA LEU A 59 -1.18 0.43 -4.97
C LEU A 59 -0.14 1.39 -4.39
N VAL A 60 0.47 0.97 -3.28
CA VAL A 60 1.71 1.55 -2.75
C VAL A 60 2.82 0.52 -2.98
N PRO A 61 3.60 0.62 -4.07
CA PRO A 61 4.68 -0.31 -4.35
C PRO A 61 5.90 -0.02 -3.48
N GLN A 62 6.76 -1.01 -3.26
CA GLN A 62 7.99 -0.91 -2.48
C GLN A 62 8.92 0.23 -2.98
N GLU A 63 9.10 0.37 -4.29
CA GLU A 63 9.88 1.46 -4.89
C GLU A 63 9.08 2.77 -5.05
N GLN A 64 7.94 2.90 -4.37
CA GLN A 64 7.04 4.06 -4.30
C GLN A 64 6.44 4.51 -5.65
N GLY A 65 7.06 4.23 -6.79
CA GLY A 65 6.58 4.55 -8.14
C GLY A 65 6.25 6.04 -8.34
N LEU A 66 7.06 6.94 -7.77
CA LEU A 66 6.88 8.38 -7.85
C LEU A 66 7.67 8.96 -9.02
N VAL A 67 7.12 9.98 -9.68
CA VAL A 67 7.81 10.75 -10.72
C VAL A 67 8.72 11.76 -10.03
N GLN A 68 10.03 11.53 -10.08
CA GLN A 68 11.04 12.25 -9.31
C GLN A 68 11.08 13.76 -9.61
N SER A 69 10.92 14.15 -10.88
CA SER A 69 10.94 15.55 -11.34
C SER A 69 9.66 16.34 -11.03
N LEU A 70 8.56 15.66 -10.68
CA LEU A 70 7.30 16.31 -10.35
C LEU A 70 7.20 16.62 -8.86
N SER A 71 6.42 17.66 -8.52
CA SER A 71 6.18 18.00 -7.12
C SER A 71 5.36 16.95 -6.38
N VAL A 72 5.38 17.02 -5.04
CA VAL A 72 4.51 16.20 -4.16
C VAL A 72 3.05 16.33 -4.58
N PHE A 73 2.56 17.56 -4.82
CA PHE A 73 1.20 17.78 -5.29
C PHE A 73 0.88 16.95 -6.54
N HIS A 74 1.71 17.05 -7.58
CA HIS A 74 1.46 16.35 -8.83
C HIS A 74 1.49 14.83 -8.65
N ASN A 75 2.43 14.30 -7.86
CA ASN A 75 2.49 12.87 -7.58
C ASN A 75 1.23 12.38 -6.84
N VAL A 76 0.72 13.13 -5.87
CA VAL A 76 -0.53 12.80 -5.17
C VAL A 76 -1.73 12.92 -6.12
N TYR A 77 -1.81 14.00 -6.90
CA TYR A 77 -2.86 14.22 -7.89
C TYR A 77 -2.96 13.10 -8.92
N MET A 78 -1.83 12.48 -9.29
CA MET A 78 -1.81 11.33 -10.21
C MET A 78 -2.69 10.16 -9.76
N GLY A 79 -3.01 10.05 -8.48
CA GLY A 79 -3.94 9.04 -7.97
C GLY A 79 -5.33 9.08 -8.59
N ARG A 80 -5.75 10.24 -9.14
CA ARG A 80 -7.08 10.41 -9.75
C ARG A 80 -7.06 10.87 -11.21
N LEU A 81 -6.00 10.62 -11.94
CA LEU A 81 -5.94 11.01 -13.37
C LEU A 81 -7.07 10.38 -14.19
N SER A 82 -7.42 9.13 -13.91
CA SER A 82 -8.51 8.43 -14.60
C SER A 82 -9.91 8.97 -14.29
N ALA A 83 -10.07 9.63 -13.14
CA ALA A 83 -11.35 10.20 -12.72
C ALA A 83 -11.66 11.57 -13.36
N ASN A 84 -10.65 12.18 -14.00
CA ASN A 84 -10.77 13.51 -14.58
C ASN A 84 -10.54 13.50 -16.10
N PRO A 85 -11.19 14.39 -16.87
CA PRO A 85 -10.94 14.50 -18.30
C PRO A 85 -9.52 15.02 -18.58
N ARG A 86 -8.95 14.64 -19.74
CA ARG A 86 -7.56 14.95 -20.11
C ARG A 86 -7.22 16.44 -20.03
N TRP A 87 -8.13 17.30 -20.53
CA TRP A 87 -7.92 18.75 -20.50
C TRP A 87 -7.78 19.30 -19.08
N TYR A 88 -8.57 18.75 -18.12
CA TYR A 88 -8.49 19.13 -16.71
C TYR A 88 -7.17 18.68 -16.07
N ASN A 89 -6.69 17.49 -16.42
CA ASN A 89 -5.39 16.98 -15.97
C ASN A 89 -4.24 17.86 -16.47
N ILE A 90 -4.27 18.31 -17.73
CA ILE A 90 -3.27 19.23 -18.31
C ILE A 90 -3.30 20.57 -17.57
N LEU A 91 -4.48 21.11 -17.29
CA LEU A 91 -4.59 22.36 -16.50
C LEU A 91 -3.99 22.20 -15.11
N ASN A 92 -4.23 21.08 -14.40
CA ASN A 92 -3.66 20.84 -13.09
C ASN A 92 -2.13 20.64 -13.11
N LEU A 93 -1.58 20.14 -14.21
CA LEU A 93 -0.13 20.01 -14.37
C LEU A 93 0.57 21.39 -14.43
N VAL A 94 -0.06 22.37 -15.09
CA VAL A 94 0.49 23.72 -15.25
C VAL A 94 0.07 24.63 -14.10
N TRP A 95 -1.19 24.51 -13.67
CA TRP A 95 -1.79 25.36 -12.65
C TRP A 95 -2.67 24.53 -11.71
N PRO A 96 -2.13 24.09 -10.55
CA PRO A 96 -2.89 23.36 -9.56
C PRO A 96 -4.20 24.07 -9.18
N ARG A 97 -5.32 23.41 -9.38
CA ARG A 97 -6.64 23.97 -9.11
C ARG A 97 -6.91 23.99 -7.61
N ARG A 98 -7.59 25.04 -7.17
CA ARG A 98 -7.92 25.24 -5.74
C ARG A 98 -8.64 24.03 -5.12
N ARG A 99 -9.59 23.45 -5.84
CA ARG A 99 -10.32 22.25 -5.42
C ARG A 99 -9.38 21.10 -5.04
N GLU A 100 -8.39 20.80 -5.89
CA GLU A 100 -7.45 19.70 -5.67
C GLU A 100 -6.48 20.02 -4.52
N LEU A 101 -6.08 21.29 -4.39
CA LEU A 101 -5.27 21.75 -3.26
C LEU A 101 -6.03 21.61 -1.93
N GLU A 102 -7.32 21.94 -1.89
CA GLU A 102 -8.18 21.82 -0.71
C GLU A 102 -8.41 20.36 -0.28
N GLU A 103 -8.36 19.40 -1.21
CA GLU A 103 -8.43 17.96 -0.89
C GLU A 103 -7.06 17.37 -0.52
N ILE A 104 -5.99 17.77 -1.19
CA ILE A 104 -4.65 17.18 -1.01
C ILE A 104 -3.95 17.74 0.23
N SER A 105 -4.07 19.07 0.51
CA SER A 105 -3.33 19.69 1.62
C SER A 105 -3.65 19.06 2.98
N PRO A 106 -4.91 18.79 3.36
CA PRO A 106 -5.20 18.14 4.64
C PRO A 106 -4.62 16.72 4.76
N LEU A 107 -4.53 15.96 3.65
CA LEU A 107 -3.86 14.65 3.66
C LEU A 107 -2.37 14.80 3.95
N LEU A 108 -1.72 15.78 3.31
CA LEU A 108 -0.30 16.05 3.53
C LEU A 108 -0.01 16.61 4.92
N GLU A 109 -0.94 17.38 5.51
CA GLU A 109 -0.86 17.83 6.91
C GLU A 109 -0.87 16.66 7.88
N ARG A 110 -1.84 15.74 7.74
CA ARG A 110 -1.91 14.52 8.57
C ARG A 110 -0.67 13.62 8.41
N LEU A 111 -0.06 13.63 7.22
CA LEU A 111 1.19 12.91 6.93
C LEU A 111 2.45 13.72 7.29
N GLY A 112 2.33 14.96 7.79
CA GLY A 112 3.45 15.80 8.21
C GLY A 112 4.41 16.19 7.09
N ILE A 113 3.88 16.41 5.86
CA ILE A 113 4.67 16.80 4.67
C ILE A 113 4.01 17.92 3.84
N VAL A 114 3.05 18.67 4.40
CA VAL A 114 2.36 19.76 3.67
C VAL A 114 3.33 20.86 3.23
N ASP A 115 4.37 21.15 4.01
CA ASP A 115 5.43 22.10 3.69
C ASP A 115 6.27 21.69 2.45
N LYS A 116 6.13 20.45 2.00
CA LYS A 116 6.79 19.91 0.79
C LYS A 116 5.88 19.91 -0.45
N LEU A 117 4.62 20.33 -0.34
CA LEU A 117 3.60 20.24 -1.38
C LEU A 117 4.10 20.64 -2.78
N ARG A 118 4.92 21.71 -2.86
CA ARG A 118 5.46 22.24 -4.13
C ARG A 118 6.88 21.73 -4.45
N LYS A 119 7.51 20.96 -3.55
CA LYS A 119 8.88 20.46 -3.78
C LYS A 119 8.88 19.26 -4.74
N PRO A 120 9.86 19.17 -5.63
CA PRO A 120 10.04 17.97 -6.46
C PRO A 120 10.39 16.78 -5.56
N VAL A 121 9.91 15.59 -5.96
CA VAL A 121 10.06 14.36 -5.17
C VAL A 121 11.53 13.96 -5.02
N GLU A 122 12.38 14.26 -5.99
CA GLU A 122 13.83 14.00 -5.91
C GLU A 122 14.50 14.67 -4.69
N ALA A 123 13.99 15.83 -4.27
CA ALA A 123 14.51 16.59 -3.13
C ALA A 123 14.01 16.08 -1.75
N LEU A 124 13.22 15.00 -1.71
CA LEU A 124 12.64 14.43 -0.50
C LEU A 124 13.51 13.33 0.09
N SER A 125 13.45 13.19 1.42
CA SER A 125 13.99 12.00 2.11
C SER A 125 13.17 10.74 1.78
N GLY A 126 13.71 9.55 2.04
CA GLY A 126 13.01 8.26 1.83
C GLY A 126 11.65 8.21 2.52
N GLY A 127 11.58 8.58 3.79
CA GLY A 127 10.31 8.62 4.53
C GLY A 127 9.33 9.68 4.03
N GLN A 128 9.79 10.82 3.48
CA GLN A 128 8.92 11.80 2.82
C GLN A 128 8.37 11.27 1.49
N LYS A 129 9.20 10.57 0.71
CA LYS A 129 8.76 9.88 -0.52
C LYS A 129 7.72 8.82 -0.21
N GLN A 130 7.95 8.01 0.81
CA GLN A 130 7.01 6.97 1.24
C GLN A 130 5.65 7.57 1.63
N ARG A 131 5.64 8.63 2.44
CA ARG A 131 4.40 9.36 2.80
C ARG A 131 3.71 9.98 1.60
N THR A 132 4.46 10.45 0.60
CA THR A 132 3.91 10.95 -0.67
C THR A 132 3.21 9.82 -1.45
N ALA A 133 3.79 8.62 -1.50
CA ALA A 133 3.17 7.46 -2.15
C ALA A 133 1.89 7.01 -1.43
N VAL A 134 1.89 7.01 -0.10
CA VAL A 134 0.69 6.77 0.71
C VAL A 134 -0.37 7.85 0.46
N ALA A 135 0.01 9.14 0.45
CA ALA A 135 -0.91 10.24 0.13
C ALA A 135 -1.59 10.05 -1.23
N ARG A 136 -0.83 9.62 -2.26
CA ARG A 136 -1.36 9.30 -3.59
C ARG A 136 -2.42 8.21 -3.53
N ALA A 137 -2.15 7.13 -2.81
CA ALA A 137 -3.11 6.03 -2.64
C ALA A 137 -4.36 6.51 -1.90
N LEU A 138 -4.21 7.24 -0.78
CA LEU A 138 -5.34 7.79 -0.03
C LEU A 138 -6.19 8.74 -0.88
N TYR A 139 -5.55 9.59 -1.69
CA TYR A 139 -6.24 10.50 -2.60
C TYR A 139 -6.98 9.77 -3.71
N GLN A 140 -6.52 8.59 -4.13
CA GLN A 140 -7.16 7.77 -5.18
C GLN A 140 -8.57 7.32 -4.78
N LYS A 141 -8.86 7.06 -3.49
CA LYS A 141 -10.16 6.58 -2.97
C LYS A 141 -10.64 5.30 -3.66
N ALA A 142 -9.74 4.38 -3.90
CA ALA A 142 -10.07 3.08 -4.47
C ALA A 142 -10.80 2.18 -3.47
N ALA A 143 -11.40 1.10 -3.94
CA ALA A 143 -12.18 0.18 -3.08
C ALA A 143 -11.31 -0.72 -2.20
N ILE A 144 -10.06 -1.00 -2.62
CA ILE A 144 -9.07 -1.82 -1.91
C ILE A 144 -7.70 -1.16 -1.97
N LEU A 145 -6.94 -1.24 -0.89
CA LEU A 145 -5.53 -0.87 -0.86
C LEU A 145 -4.65 -2.11 -0.89
N LEU A 146 -3.66 -2.10 -1.77
CA LEU A 146 -2.53 -3.02 -1.77
C LEU A 146 -1.27 -2.22 -1.45
N ALA A 147 -0.52 -2.59 -0.42
CA ALA A 147 0.65 -1.82 -0.02
C ALA A 147 1.82 -2.73 0.33
N ASP A 148 2.97 -2.44 -0.26
CA ASP A 148 4.22 -3.15 0.00
C ASP A 148 5.11 -2.29 0.88
N GLU A 149 5.19 -2.64 2.16
CA GLU A 149 5.97 -1.98 3.20
C GLU A 149 5.74 -0.45 3.31
N PRO A 150 4.48 0.01 3.45
CA PRO A 150 4.14 1.44 3.36
C PRO A 150 4.72 2.29 4.49
N VAL A 151 5.35 1.69 5.50
CA VAL A 151 5.87 2.35 6.71
C VAL A 151 7.34 2.02 7.02
N SER A 152 8.05 1.27 6.16
CA SER A 152 9.40 0.75 6.44
C SER A 152 10.47 1.83 6.65
N ALA A 153 10.31 3.04 6.08
CA ALA A 153 11.24 4.16 6.21
C ALA A 153 10.77 5.21 7.25
N LEU A 154 9.82 4.85 8.13
CA LEU A 154 9.23 5.76 9.11
C LEU A 154 9.61 5.34 10.54
N ASP A 155 9.67 6.32 11.44
CA ASP A 155 9.75 6.04 12.87
C ASP A 155 8.42 5.50 13.42
N GLY A 156 8.45 4.88 14.60
CA GLY A 156 7.28 4.23 15.19
C GLY A 156 6.05 5.13 15.30
N PRO A 157 6.12 6.35 15.90
CA PRO A 157 4.96 7.24 16.00
C PRO A 157 4.34 7.56 14.64
N LEU A 158 5.14 7.83 13.64
CA LEU A 158 4.68 8.17 12.29
C LEU A 158 4.13 6.96 11.53
N ALA A 159 4.70 5.77 11.75
CA ALA A 159 4.15 4.53 11.21
C ALA A 159 2.74 4.28 11.73
N HIS A 160 2.47 4.51 13.02
CA HIS A 160 1.12 4.42 13.58
C HIS A 160 0.14 5.44 12.97
N VAL A 161 0.58 6.68 12.71
CA VAL A 161 -0.25 7.68 12.01
C VAL A 161 -0.62 7.20 10.61
N VAL A 162 0.35 6.71 9.84
CA VAL A 162 0.12 6.21 8.47
C VAL A 162 -0.81 5.01 8.46
N MET A 163 -0.60 4.03 9.35
CA MET A 163 -1.47 2.85 9.45
C MET A 163 -2.90 3.22 9.86
N GLY A 164 -3.05 4.18 10.80
CA GLY A 164 -4.36 4.72 11.18
C GLY A 164 -5.09 5.36 10.00
N LEU A 165 -4.37 6.19 9.20
CA LEU A 165 -4.93 6.81 7.99
C LEU A 165 -5.38 5.78 6.95
N ILE A 166 -4.62 4.71 6.77
CA ILE A 166 -4.97 3.60 5.88
C ILE A 166 -6.25 2.91 6.36
N SER A 167 -6.33 2.56 7.65
CA SER A 167 -7.51 1.90 8.22
C SER A 167 -8.77 2.76 8.17
N GLU A 168 -8.64 4.10 8.33
CA GLU A 168 -9.76 5.03 8.20
C GLU A 168 -10.25 5.17 6.75
N ALA A 169 -9.34 5.17 5.78
CA ALA A 169 -9.63 5.46 4.39
C ALA A 169 -10.11 4.25 3.56
N TYR A 170 -9.69 3.06 3.95
CA TYR A 170 -9.97 1.82 3.23
C TYR A 170 -10.67 0.81 4.14
N ALA A 171 -11.82 0.31 3.70
CA ALA A 171 -12.47 -0.80 4.39
C ALA A 171 -11.75 -2.13 4.18
N THR A 172 -11.01 -2.27 3.07
CA THR A 172 -10.29 -3.51 2.73
C THR A 172 -8.86 -3.17 2.33
N SER A 173 -7.89 -3.88 2.89
CA SER A 173 -6.48 -3.72 2.51
C SER A 173 -5.70 -5.03 2.62
N VAL A 174 -4.65 -5.15 1.80
CA VAL A 174 -3.61 -6.19 1.93
C VAL A 174 -2.27 -5.48 2.00
N ILE A 175 -1.57 -5.61 3.12
CA ILE A 175 -0.39 -4.82 3.45
C ILE A 175 0.76 -5.76 3.82
N ALA A 176 1.86 -5.72 3.07
CA ALA A 176 3.09 -6.37 3.50
C ALA A 176 3.75 -5.55 4.62
N LEU A 177 4.00 -6.19 5.74
CA LEU A 177 4.57 -5.58 6.94
C LEU A 177 5.72 -6.43 7.47
N HIS A 178 6.77 -5.74 7.96
CA HIS A 178 7.85 -6.37 8.74
C HIS A 178 7.65 -6.20 10.25
N ASP A 179 6.90 -5.20 10.65
CA ASP A 179 6.60 -4.92 12.04
C ASP A 179 5.39 -5.74 12.50
N ILE A 180 5.64 -6.68 13.43
CA ILE A 180 4.63 -7.59 13.96
C ILE A 180 3.60 -6.84 14.81
N ASP A 181 4.02 -5.82 15.55
CA ASP A 181 3.13 -5.05 16.42
C ASP A 181 2.14 -4.23 15.59
N LEU A 182 2.61 -3.64 14.47
CA LEU A 182 1.72 -2.96 13.52
C LEU A 182 0.74 -3.94 12.85
N ALA A 183 1.21 -5.13 12.47
CA ALA A 183 0.36 -6.16 11.88
C ALA A 183 -0.74 -6.60 12.86
N LEU A 184 -0.38 -6.89 14.11
CA LEU A 184 -1.31 -7.29 15.17
C LEU A 184 -2.31 -6.17 15.54
N ARG A 185 -1.90 -4.92 15.44
CA ARG A 185 -2.72 -3.78 15.87
C ARG A 185 -3.69 -3.29 14.81
N TYR A 186 -3.30 -3.32 13.53
CA TYR A 186 -4.06 -2.67 12.44
C TYR A 186 -4.69 -3.63 11.45
N CYS A 187 -4.42 -4.95 11.57
CA CYS A 187 -4.98 -5.92 10.65
C CYS A 187 -5.86 -6.94 11.38
N ASP A 188 -6.88 -7.44 10.69
CA ASP A 188 -7.83 -8.43 11.22
C ASP A 188 -7.29 -9.86 11.07
N ARG A 189 -6.41 -10.07 10.08
CA ARG A 189 -5.88 -11.38 9.69
C ARG A 189 -4.44 -11.27 9.26
N ILE A 190 -3.64 -12.29 9.63
CA ILE A 190 -2.25 -12.41 9.25
C ILE A 190 -2.09 -13.61 8.32
N VAL A 191 -1.50 -13.35 7.16
CA VAL A 191 -1.09 -14.37 6.19
C VAL A 191 0.44 -14.39 6.15
N GLY A 192 1.02 -15.44 6.68
CA GLY A 192 2.45 -15.66 6.72
C GLY A 192 2.94 -16.45 5.51
N ILE A 193 3.92 -15.89 4.80
CA ILE A 193 4.54 -16.53 3.63
C ILE A 193 5.94 -17.01 3.99
N ARG A 194 6.20 -18.28 3.71
CA ARG A 194 7.51 -18.91 3.84
C ARG A 194 7.77 -19.81 2.63
N ASP A 195 8.92 -19.66 2.02
CA ASP A 195 9.37 -20.46 0.88
C ASP A 195 8.32 -20.51 -0.27
N GLY A 196 7.69 -19.37 -0.54
CA GLY A 196 6.68 -19.23 -1.58
C GLY A 196 5.33 -19.89 -1.29
N GLN A 197 5.07 -20.32 -0.05
CA GLN A 197 3.83 -20.96 0.39
C GLN A 197 3.19 -20.20 1.54
N ILE A 198 1.87 -20.33 1.72
CA ILE A 198 1.19 -19.85 2.93
C ILE A 198 1.52 -20.83 4.06
N ALA A 199 2.29 -20.36 5.04
CA ALA A 199 2.67 -21.11 6.23
C ALA A 199 1.80 -20.79 7.45
N LEU A 200 1.13 -19.63 7.44
CA LEU A 200 0.20 -19.18 8.47
C LEU A 200 -0.96 -18.43 7.81
N ASP A 201 -2.17 -18.68 8.26
CA ASP A 201 -3.36 -17.94 7.83
C ASP A 201 -4.40 -17.99 8.95
N ASP A 202 -4.42 -16.96 9.81
CA ASP A 202 -5.35 -16.89 10.93
C ASP A 202 -5.72 -15.45 11.30
N ALA A 203 -6.82 -15.34 12.04
CA ALA A 203 -7.29 -14.06 12.56
C ALA A 203 -6.33 -13.54 13.65
N THR A 204 -6.01 -12.25 13.58
CA THR A 204 -5.05 -11.58 14.48
C THR A 204 -5.36 -11.82 15.96
N ARG A 205 -6.64 -11.85 16.36
CA ARG A 205 -7.08 -12.10 17.74
C ARG A 205 -6.68 -13.47 18.32
N ARG A 206 -6.22 -14.39 17.48
CA ARG A 206 -5.79 -15.75 17.89
C ARG A 206 -4.28 -15.87 17.92
N LEU A 207 -3.57 -14.84 17.47
CA LEU A 207 -2.13 -14.87 17.28
C LEU A 207 -1.41 -14.00 18.32
N SER A 208 -0.27 -14.46 18.71
CA SER A 208 0.72 -13.72 19.48
C SER A 208 1.98 -13.43 18.63
N PRO A 209 2.87 -12.53 19.03
CA PRO A 209 4.15 -12.36 18.36
C PRO A 209 4.96 -13.66 18.23
N ALA A 210 4.85 -14.58 19.20
CA ALA A 210 5.56 -15.85 19.18
C ALA A 210 5.10 -16.80 18.05
N ASP A 211 3.85 -16.67 17.60
CA ASP A 211 3.31 -17.48 16.50
C ASP A 211 3.80 -16.96 15.12
N ILE A 212 4.15 -15.68 15.04
CA ILE A 212 4.57 -15.00 13.80
C ILE A 212 6.08 -15.01 13.64
N LEU A 213 6.85 -14.88 14.73
CA LEU A 213 8.32 -14.85 14.73
C LEU A 213 8.98 -15.98 13.92
N PRO A 214 8.49 -17.25 13.91
CA PRO A 214 9.09 -18.33 13.12
C PRO A 214 9.03 -18.13 11.59
N LEU A 215 8.29 -17.12 11.12
CA LEU A 215 8.20 -16.77 9.70
C LEU A 215 9.35 -15.85 9.22
N TYR A 216 10.13 -15.29 10.16
CA TYR A 216 11.28 -14.44 9.92
C TYR A 216 12.58 -15.19 10.27
#